data_f7491d4ffabb4cbb6610f22ada6dafd7
#
_entry.id   f7491d4ffabb4cbb6610f22ada6dafd7
#
_cell.length_a   1.000
_cell.length_b   1.000
_cell.length_c   1.000
_cell.angle_alpha   90.00
_cell.angle_beta   90.00
_cell.angle_gamma   90.00
#
_symmetry.space_group_name_H-M   'P 1'
#
loop_
_entity.id
_entity.type
_entity.pdbx_description
1 polymer ?
#
loop_
_entity_poly.entity_id
_entity_poly.type
_entity_poly.pdbx_seq_one_letter_code
_entity_poly.pdbx_strand_id
1 'polypeptide(L)'
;EIMPSLVGSEMCIRDSVSNDANIEKAVKEADLVIGCVLIPGKSAPKIFKKKYLKEMKPGAVFVDVAVDQGGCGETTKVTYHDDPIFIEDGVVHYCVGNMPGAVPRTSTIALTNATLSYGLQIAGKGLEQACKDNEVIYSAINTYDGKLTCKNVADSFDCYEYTDIKSVC
;
A
#
# COMPACT_ATOMS: atom_id res chain seq x y z
N GLU A 1 4.33 10.78 12.48
CA GLU A 1 3.41 11.95 12.34
C GLU A 1 1.99 11.42 12.33
N ILE A 2 1.16 11.88 13.27
CA ILE A 2 -0.24 11.45 13.40
C ILE A 2 -1.02 12.06 12.25
N MET A 3 -1.74 11.28 11.49
CA MET A 3 -2.61 11.77 10.42
C MET A 3 -3.81 12.51 11.02
N PRO A 4 -3.91 13.84 10.97
CA PRO A 4 -4.99 14.61 11.62
C PRO A 4 -6.38 14.28 11.06
N SER A 5 -6.47 13.68 9.87
CA SER A 5 -7.73 13.35 9.21
C SER A 5 -8.54 12.22 9.86
N LEU A 6 -7.93 11.47 10.77
CA LEU A 6 -8.61 10.43 11.56
C LEU A 6 -9.07 10.91 12.93
N VAL A 7 -8.71 12.13 13.31
CA VAL A 7 -9.05 12.77 14.58
C VAL A 7 -10.33 13.58 14.38
N GLY A 8 -11.45 12.94 14.23
CA GLY A 8 -12.66 13.70 13.91
C GLY A 8 -13.90 13.36 14.70
N SER A 9 -13.95 12.32 15.45
CA SER A 9 -15.11 11.99 16.28
C SER A 9 -14.83 10.75 17.10
N GLU A 10 -14.81 10.88 18.41
CA GLU A 10 -14.97 9.81 19.41
C GLU A 10 -14.08 8.55 19.30
N MET A 11 -13.13 8.47 18.35
CA MET A 11 -12.16 7.37 18.29
C MET A 11 -10.96 7.66 19.19
N CYS A 12 -10.79 6.86 20.25
CA CYS A 12 -9.59 6.88 21.07
C CYS A 12 -8.42 6.30 20.28
N ILE A 13 -7.57 7.15 19.72
CA ILE A 13 -6.32 6.73 19.09
C ILE A 13 -5.24 6.61 20.14
N ARG A 14 -4.58 5.46 20.19
CA ARG A 14 -3.38 5.22 20.98
C ARG A 14 -2.24 4.91 20.05
N ASP A 15 -1.33 5.87 19.94
CA ASP A 15 -0.13 5.68 19.13
C ASP A 15 0.94 4.91 19.89
N SER A 16 1.69 4.13 19.14
CA SER A 16 2.83 3.38 19.67
C SER A 16 3.94 3.34 18.64
N VAL A 17 5.18 3.41 19.12
CA VAL A 17 6.35 3.23 18.23
C VAL A 17 6.33 1.83 17.66
N SER A 18 6.48 1.73 16.32
CA SER A 18 6.50 0.45 15.61
C SER A 18 7.80 -0.30 15.92
N ASN A 19 7.69 -1.30 16.77
CA ASN A 19 8.72 -2.30 17.05
C ASN A 19 8.06 -3.64 17.39
N ASP A 20 8.82 -4.73 17.35
CA ASP A 20 8.31 -6.08 17.58
C ASP A 20 7.54 -6.23 18.89
N ALA A 21 8.04 -5.67 19.99
CA ALA A 21 7.42 -5.80 21.32
C ALA A 21 6.06 -5.09 21.40
N ASN A 22 5.97 -3.88 20.82
CA ASN A 22 4.73 -3.12 20.82
C ASN A 22 3.69 -3.75 19.87
N ILE A 23 4.13 -4.26 18.71
CA ILE A 23 3.25 -4.97 17.77
C ILE A 23 2.71 -6.23 18.45
N GLU A 24 3.59 -7.05 19.04
CA GLU A 24 3.19 -8.27 19.75
C GLU A 24 2.19 -7.98 20.86
N LYS A 25 2.41 -6.95 21.67
CA LYS A 25 1.47 -6.52 22.70
C LYS A 25 0.12 -6.12 22.11
N ALA A 26 0.11 -5.32 21.05
CA ALA A 26 -1.12 -4.85 20.42
C ALA A 26 -1.94 -5.99 19.79
N VAL A 27 -1.30 -6.93 19.12
CA VAL A 27 -2.01 -8.03 18.44
C VAL A 27 -2.64 -9.02 19.42
N LYS A 28 -2.08 -9.19 20.64
CA LYS A 28 -2.68 -10.03 21.70
C LYS A 28 -4.05 -9.52 22.16
N GLU A 29 -4.23 -8.20 22.14
CA GLU A 29 -5.46 -7.56 22.60
C GLU A 29 -6.46 -7.33 21.47
N ALA A 30 -5.98 -7.32 20.22
CA ALA A 30 -6.77 -6.98 19.05
C ALA A 30 -7.75 -8.08 18.63
N ASP A 31 -8.94 -7.67 18.21
CA ASP A 31 -9.92 -8.52 17.53
C ASP A 31 -9.79 -8.37 15.99
N LEU A 32 -9.28 -7.21 15.54
CA LEU A 32 -9.01 -6.88 14.14
C LEU A 32 -7.65 -6.20 14.01
N VAL A 33 -6.80 -6.73 13.16
CA VAL A 33 -5.52 -6.12 12.77
C VAL A 33 -5.58 -5.74 11.30
N ILE A 34 -5.20 -4.51 10.98
CA ILE A 34 -5.18 -4.02 9.59
C ILE A 34 -3.74 -3.60 9.24
N GLY A 35 -3.15 -4.29 8.27
CA GLY A 35 -1.83 -4.00 7.73
C GLY A 35 -1.91 -3.06 6.52
N CYS A 36 -1.35 -1.85 6.64
CA CYS A 36 -1.41 -0.80 5.61
C CYS A 36 -0.03 -0.23 5.30
N VAL A 37 1.00 -1.06 5.31
CA VAL A 37 2.37 -0.58 5.03
C VAL A 37 2.55 -0.33 3.55
N LEU A 38 3.01 0.86 3.20
CA LEU A 38 3.31 1.25 1.84
C LEU A 38 4.73 1.80 1.74
N ILE A 39 5.56 1.21 0.89
CA ILE A 39 6.82 1.79 0.41
C ILE A 39 6.68 1.96 -1.10
N PRO A 40 6.59 3.19 -1.61
CA PRO A 40 6.40 3.42 -3.04
C PRO A 40 7.46 2.72 -3.89
N GLY A 41 7.03 1.89 -4.85
CA GLY A 41 7.90 1.15 -5.76
C GLY A 41 8.65 -0.05 -5.17
N LYS A 42 8.39 -0.43 -3.91
CA LYS A 42 8.99 -1.62 -3.27
C LYS A 42 7.93 -2.56 -2.72
N SER A 43 8.32 -3.82 -2.54
CA SER A 43 7.51 -4.78 -1.79
C SER A 43 7.33 -4.34 -0.34
N ALA A 44 6.15 -4.59 0.23
CA ALA A 44 5.87 -4.29 1.62
C ALA A 44 6.78 -5.12 2.56
N PRO A 45 7.36 -4.52 3.61
CA PRO A 45 8.12 -5.26 4.60
C PRO A 45 7.22 -6.19 5.42
N LYS A 46 7.70 -7.36 5.80
CA LYS A 46 6.99 -8.35 6.61
C LYS A 46 7.00 -7.97 8.09
N ILE A 47 6.13 -7.04 8.49
CA ILE A 47 6.03 -6.55 9.88
C ILE A 47 5.08 -7.38 10.73
N PHE A 48 4.06 -8.01 10.13
CA PHE A 48 3.16 -8.91 10.83
C PHE A 48 3.67 -10.35 10.72
N LYS A 49 4.32 -10.81 11.80
CA LYS A 49 5.04 -12.08 11.82
C LYS A 49 4.11 -13.26 12.12
N LYS A 50 4.40 -14.43 11.53
CA LYS A 50 3.63 -15.66 11.77
C LYS A 50 3.53 -16.02 13.25
N LYS A 51 4.56 -15.77 14.05
CA LYS A 51 4.57 -16.03 15.48
C LYS A 51 3.43 -15.32 16.23
N TYR A 52 2.95 -14.16 15.75
CA TYR A 52 1.88 -13.40 16.40
C TYR A 52 0.51 -14.09 16.32
N LEU A 53 0.27 -14.93 15.31
CA LEU A 53 -1.02 -15.62 15.14
C LEU A 53 -1.39 -16.46 16.37
N LYS A 54 -0.38 -17.11 16.99
CA LYS A 54 -0.58 -17.92 18.18
C LYS A 54 -0.92 -17.11 19.44
N GLU A 55 -0.64 -15.83 19.41
CA GLU A 55 -0.89 -14.89 20.50
C GLU A 55 -2.23 -14.14 20.35
N MET A 56 -2.80 -14.20 19.14
CA MET A 56 -4.09 -13.58 18.84
C MET A 56 -5.24 -14.42 19.37
N LYS A 57 -6.37 -13.76 19.60
CA LYS A 57 -7.61 -14.45 19.99
C LYS A 57 -8.09 -15.37 18.86
N PRO A 58 -8.59 -16.57 19.17
CA PRO A 58 -9.23 -17.41 18.17
C PRO A 58 -10.37 -16.68 17.48
N GLY A 59 -10.38 -16.70 16.13
CA GLY A 59 -11.37 -15.98 15.32
C GLY A 59 -11.07 -14.50 15.11
N ALA A 60 -9.96 -13.96 15.63
CA ALA A 60 -9.50 -12.63 15.28
C ALA A 60 -9.22 -12.52 13.78
N VAL A 61 -9.26 -11.30 13.25
CA VAL A 61 -9.14 -11.04 11.81
C VAL A 61 -7.87 -10.26 11.52
N PHE A 62 -7.13 -10.70 10.51
CA PHE A 62 -6.04 -9.95 9.89
C PHE A 62 -6.41 -9.53 8.47
N VAL A 63 -6.47 -8.22 8.21
CA VAL A 63 -6.69 -7.64 6.89
C VAL A 63 -5.36 -7.07 6.37
N ASP A 64 -4.89 -7.57 5.25
CA ASP A 64 -3.65 -7.06 4.63
C ASP A 64 -3.98 -6.19 3.41
N VAL A 65 -4.04 -4.87 3.60
CA VAL A 65 -4.26 -3.90 2.53
C VAL A 65 -3.05 -3.78 1.60
N ALA A 66 -1.86 -4.12 2.10
CA ALA A 66 -0.62 -4.10 1.33
C ALA A 66 -0.44 -5.34 0.42
N VAL A 67 -1.44 -6.21 0.31
CA VAL A 67 -1.38 -7.48 -0.42
C VAL A 67 -0.93 -7.30 -1.88
N ASP A 68 -1.40 -6.26 -2.58
CA ASP A 68 -1.02 -5.95 -3.97
C ASP A 68 0.48 -5.63 -4.12
N GLN A 69 1.16 -5.33 -3.01
CA GLN A 69 2.60 -5.05 -2.94
C GLN A 69 3.37 -6.16 -2.22
N GLY A 70 2.87 -7.38 -2.31
CA GLY A 70 3.45 -8.56 -1.70
C GLY A 70 3.00 -8.83 -0.26
N GLY A 71 2.18 -7.95 0.33
CA GLY A 71 1.63 -8.09 1.67
C GLY A 71 2.63 -7.80 2.79
N CYS A 72 2.14 -7.28 3.91
CA CYS A 72 2.95 -6.99 5.10
C CYS A 72 2.96 -8.12 6.15
N GLY A 73 2.17 -9.17 5.95
CA GLY A 73 2.18 -10.38 6.77
C GLY A 73 3.08 -11.47 6.19
N GLU A 74 3.76 -12.22 7.07
CA GLU A 74 4.52 -13.41 6.65
C GLU A 74 3.60 -14.52 6.12
N THR A 75 2.36 -14.55 6.58
CA THR A 75 1.33 -15.53 6.19
C THR A 75 0.40 -15.02 5.09
N THR A 76 0.62 -13.81 4.57
CA THR A 76 -0.20 -13.24 3.51
C THR A 76 -0.14 -14.09 2.25
N LYS A 77 -1.32 -14.44 1.76
CA LYS A 77 -1.55 -15.06 0.44
C LYS A 77 -2.61 -14.26 -0.27
N VAL A 78 -2.38 -13.91 -1.54
CA VAL A 78 -3.39 -13.18 -2.32
C VAL A 78 -4.65 -14.02 -2.44
N THR A 79 -5.78 -13.43 -2.11
CA THR A 79 -7.11 -13.98 -2.33
C THR A 79 -7.90 -13.11 -3.31
N TYR A 80 -9.05 -13.58 -3.74
CA TYR A 80 -9.90 -12.91 -4.72
C TYR A 80 -11.30 -12.73 -4.16
N HIS A 81 -12.11 -11.87 -4.81
CA HIS A 81 -13.44 -11.51 -4.30
C HIS A 81 -14.43 -12.69 -4.24
N ASP A 82 -14.22 -13.74 -5.02
CA ASP A 82 -15.00 -14.97 -5.03
C ASP A 82 -14.63 -15.96 -3.90
N ASP A 83 -13.38 -15.90 -3.40
CA ASP A 83 -12.90 -16.66 -2.25
C ASP A 83 -12.01 -15.78 -1.37
N PRO A 84 -12.60 -14.84 -0.60
CA PRO A 84 -11.86 -13.69 -0.05
C PRO A 84 -11.07 -13.98 1.21
N ILE A 85 -11.31 -15.10 1.90
CA ILE A 85 -10.72 -15.38 3.21
C ILE A 85 -10.07 -16.76 3.26
N PHE A 86 -9.09 -16.88 4.15
CA PHE A 86 -8.58 -18.18 4.60
C PHE A 86 -8.26 -18.10 6.11
N ILE A 87 -8.07 -19.25 6.73
CA ILE A 87 -7.75 -19.34 8.16
C ILE A 87 -6.35 -19.95 8.31
N GLU A 88 -5.50 -19.28 9.08
CA GLU A 88 -4.17 -19.76 9.46
C GLU A 88 -4.01 -19.60 10.98
N ASP A 89 -3.64 -20.69 11.68
CA ASP A 89 -3.49 -20.74 13.15
C ASP A 89 -4.70 -20.15 13.93
N GLY A 90 -5.94 -20.34 13.41
CA GLY A 90 -7.17 -19.85 14.04
C GLY A 90 -7.50 -18.37 13.80
N VAL A 91 -6.68 -17.65 13.02
CA VAL A 91 -6.89 -16.26 12.63
C VAL A 91 -7.42 -16.19 11.20
N VAL A 92 -8.50 -15.44 11.00
CA VAL A 92 -9.10 -15.21 9.68
C VAL A 92 -8.25 -14.18 8.93
N HIS A 93 -7.79 -14.53 7.74
CA HIS A 93 -7.05 -13.64 6.86
C HIS A 93 -7.95 -13.14 5.73
N TYR A 94 -8.00 -11.83 5.54
CA TYR A 94 -8.62 -11.17 4.40
C TYR A 94 -7.52 -10.43 3.63
N CYS A 95 -7.09 -11.02 2.53
CA CYS A 95 -5.93 -10.54 1.74
C CYS A 95 -6.33 -10.42 0.26
N VAL A 96 -7.48 -9.80 0.01
CA VAL A 96 -8.05 -9.69 -1.34
C VAL A 96 -7.25 -8.68 -2.16
N GLY A 97 -6.73 -9.14 -3.31
CA GLY A 97 -6.16 -8.25 -4.30
C GLY A 97 -7.20 -7.28 -4.86
N ASN A 98 -6.81 -6.01 -5.03
CA ASN A 98 -7.72 -4.96 -5.48
C ASN A 98 -9.01 -4.87 -4.63
N MET A 99 -8.87 -4.72 -3.32
CA MET A 99 -10.01 -4.52 -2.40
C MET A 99 -11.03 -3.45 -2.87
N PRO A 100 -10.60 -2.31 -3.48
CA PRO A 100 -11.52 -1.32 -4.05
C PRO A 100 -12.47 -1.87 -5.11
N GLY A 101 -12.13 -2.98 -5.74
CA GLY A 101 -13.00 -3.68 -6.71
C GLY A 101 -14.32 -4.18 -6.13
N ALA A 102 -14.42 -4.34 -4.81
CA ALA A 102 -15.67 -4.69 -4.13
C ALA A 102 -16.72 -3.55 -4.16
N VAL A 103 -16.28 -2.31 -4.35
CA VAL A 103 -17.13 -1.11 -4.43
C VAL A 103 -16.73 -0.25 -5.65
N PRO A 104 -16.83 -0.79 -6.87
CA PRO A 104 -16.18 -0.25 -8.06
C PRO A 104 -16.63 1.17 -8.41
N ARG A 105 -17.90 1.48 -8.25
CA ARG A 105 -18.42 2.83 -8.54
C ARG A 105 -17.78 3.89 -7.64
N THR A 106 -17.79 3.66 -6.34
CA THR A 106 -17.22 4.62 -5.37
C THR A 106 -15.71 4.76 -5.57
N SER A 107 -15.02 3.65 -5.74
CA SER A 107 -13.57 3.63 -5.93
C SER A 107 -13.14 4.33 -7.21
N THR A 108 -13.84 4.10 -8.31
CA THR A 108 -13.56 4.75 -9.60
C THR A 108 -13.76 6.25 -9.50
N ILE A 109 -14.88 6.70 -8.91
CA ILE A 109 -15.15 8.15 -8.75
C ILE A 109 -14.09 8.80 -7.87
N ALA A 110 -13.73 8.18 -6.77
CA ALA A 110 -12.70 8.70 -5.87
C ALA A 110 -11.33 8.82 -6.56
N LEU A 111 -10.91 7.75 -7.26
CA LEU A 111 -9.65 7.73 -7.98
C LEU A 111 -9.59 8.74 -9.11
N THR A 112 -10.65 8.81 -9.95
CA THR A 112 -10.70 9.75 -11.06
C THR A 112 -10.71 11.21 -10.59
N ASN A 113 -11.44 11.52 -9.52
CA ASN A 113 -11.42 12.87 -8.93
C ASN A 113 -10.03 13.25 -8.43
N ALA A 114 -9.27 12.33 -7.86
CA ALA A 114 -7.93 12.58 -7.37
C ALA A 114 -6.89 12.71 -8.51
N THR A 115 -7.08 12.03 -9.64
CA THR A 115 -6.06 11.93 -10.72
C THR A 115 -6.34 12.81 -11.93
N LEU A 116 -7.60 13.19 -12.18
CA LEU A 116 -8.01 13.92 -13.39
C LEU A 116 -7.22 15.22 -13.62
N SER A 117 -6.97 15.99 -12.56
CA SER A 117 -6.25 17.27 -12.68
C SER A 117 -4.83 17.10 -13.20
N TYR A 118 -4.15 16.01 -12.84
CA TYR A 118 -2.81 15.69 -13.34
C TYR A 118 -2.86 15.24 -14.81
N GLY A 119 -3.85 14.38 -15.16
CA GLY A 119 -4.07 13.97 -16.52
C GLY A 119 -4.34 15.15 -17.47
N LEU A 120 -5.15 16.12 -17.03
CA LEU A 120 -5.45 17.33 -17.82
C LEU A 120 -4.21 18.24 -18.00
N GLN A 121 -3.32 18.33 -16.99
CA GLN A 121 -2.06 19.06 -17.14
C GLN A 121 -1.17 18.44 -18.21
N ILE A 122 -1.02 17.11 -18.18
CA ILE A 122 -0.23 16.38 -19.19
C ILE A 122 -0.86 16.53 -20.57
N ALA A 123 -2.16 16.36 -20.71
CA ALA A 123 -2.87 16.46 -21.99
C ALA A 123 -2.79 17.88 -22.59
N GLY A 124 -2.86 18.91 -21.74
CA GLY A 124 -2.86 20.30 -22.22
C GLY A 124 -1.50 20.89 -22.51
N LYS A 125 -0.44 20.44 -21.83
CA LYS A 125 0.91 21.04 -21.91
C LYS A 125 1.97 20.11 -22.49
N GLY A 126 1.67 18.81 -22.61
CA GLY A 126 2.65 17.77 -22.84
C GLY A 126 3.39 17.38 -21.55
N LEU A 127 4.00 16.19 -21.54
CA LEU A 127 4.62 15.61 -20.35
C LEU A 127 5.77 16.48 -19.82
N GLU A 128 6.69 16.89 -20.68
CA GLU A 128 7.88 17.66 -20.27
C GLU A 128 7.53 18.98 -19.58
N GLN A 129 6.57 19.73 -20.15
CA GLN A 129 6.16 21.00 -19.53
C GLN A 129 5.36 20.77 -18.26
N ALA A 130 4.52 19.73 -18.22
CA ALA A 130 3.77 19.36 -17.02
C ALA A 130 4.70 18.96 -15.87
N CYS A 131 5.80 18.27 -16.15
CA CYS A 131 6.82 17.91 -15.16
C CYS A 131 7.57 19.14 -14.61
N LYS A 132 7.89 20.12 -15.48
CA LYS A 132 8.53 21.38 -15.05
C LYS A 132 7.63 22.19 -14.14
N ASP A 133 6.33 22.19 -14.41
CA ASP A 133 5.33 22.97 -13.67
C ASP A 133 4.87 22.27 -12.38
N ASN A 134 5.01 20.94 -12.28
CA ASN A 134 4.43 20.16 -11.20
C ASN A 134 5.34 18.99 -10.78
N GLU A 135 5.97 19.12 -9.63
CA GLU A 135 6.88 18.14 -9.06
C GLU A 135 6.21 16.77 -8.78
N VAL A 136 4.89 16.77 -8.51
CA VAL A 136 4.13 15.52 -8.30
C VAL A 136 4.09 14.70 -9.59
N ILE A 137 3.85 15.36 -10.74
CA ILE A 137 3.88 14.68 -12.04
C ILE A 137 5.29 14.17 -12.35
N TYR A 138 6.31 15.00 -12.10
CA TYR A 138 7.70 14.61 -12.27
C TYR A 138 8.07 13.38 -11.44
N SER A 139 7.73 13.37 -10.15
CA SER A 139 8.02 12.27 -9.23
C SER A 139 7.25 10.98 -9.54
N ALA A 140 6.15 11.07 -10.28
CA ALA A 140 5.32 9.94 -10.67
C ALA A 140 5.82 9.18 -11.90
N ILE A 141 6.85 9.69 -12.60
CA ILE A 141 7.39 9.03 -13.81
C ILE A 141 8.20 7.80 -13.40
N ASN A 142 7.70 6.62 -13.74
CA ASN A 142 8.40 5.37 -13.52
C ASN A 142 9.19 4.90 -14.74
N THR A 143 8.71 5.23 -15.94
CA THR A 143 9.37 4.91 -17.19
C THR A 143 9.30 6.10 -18.14
N TYR A 144 10.36 6.36 -18.87
CA TYR A 144 10.42 7.41 -19.89
C TYR A 144 11.34 6.98 -21.03
N ASP A 145 10.89 7.11 -22.27
CA ASP A 145 11.63 6.73 -23.49
C ASP A 145 12.28 5.34 -23.41
N GLY A 146 11.53 4.35 -22.95
CA GLY A 146 11.99 2.96 -22.79
C GLY A 146 12.97 2.72 -21.65
N LYS A 147 13.25 3.70 -20.83
CA LYS A 147 14.14 3.61 -19.66
C LYS A 147 13.36 3.59 -18.37
N LEU A 148 13.86 2.87 -17.35
CA LEU A 148 13.29 2.81 -16.02
C LEU A 148 13.83 3.94 -15.15
N THR A 149 12.96 4.85 -14.72
CA THR A 149 13.32 6.08 -14.02
C THR A 149 12.94 6.08 -12.54
N CYS A 150 12.30 5.02 -12.04
CA CYS A 150 12.03 4.83 -10.63
C CYS A 150 13.04 3.88 -10.00
N LYS A 151 13.93 4.42 -9.15
CA LYS A 151 14.99 3.64 -8.52
C LYS A 151 14.45 2.47 -7.68
N ASN A 152 13.40 2.70 -6.90
CA ASN A 152 12.83 1.64 -6.06
C ASN A 152 12.28 0.47 -6.88
N VAL A 153 11.75 0.74 -8.07
CA VAL A 153 11.29 -0.29 -8.99
C VAL A 153 12.50 -1.02 -9.58
N ALA A 154 13.52 -0.29 -10.04
CA ALA A 154 14.74 -0.90 -10.58
C ALA A 154 15.43 -1.82 -9.57
N ASP A 155 15.54 -1.38 -8.31
CA ASP A 155 16.14 -2.17 -7.21
C ASP A 155 15.36 -3.47 -6.91
N SER A 156 14.14 -3.60 -7.42
CA SER A 156 13.28 -4.79 -7.23
C SER A 156 13.42 -5.83 -8.34
N PHE A 157 14.17 -5.53 -9.41
CA PHE A 157 14.36 -6.40 -10.56
C PHE A 157 15.83 -6.44 -10.97
N ASP A 158 16.42 -7.61 -11.03
CA ASP A 158 17.84 -7.80 -11.40
C ASP A 158 18.16 -7.52 -12.89
N CYS A 159 17.11 -7.42 -13.73
CA CYS A 159 17.26 -7.32 -15.20
C CYS A 159 17.08 -5.90 -15.75
N TYR A 160 16.79 -4.90 -14.92
CA TYR A 160 16.57 -3.54 -15.36
C TYR A 160 17.55 -2.56 -14.72
N GLU A 161 18.14 -1.69 -15.55
CA GLU A 161 19.01 -0.62 -15.07
C GLU A 161 18.21 0.65 -14.75
N TYR A 162 18.51 1.28 -13.63
CA TYR A 162 17.98 2.58 -13.29
C TYR A 162 18.64 3.68 -14.15
N THR A 163 17.82 4.59 -14.66
CA THR A 163 18.27 5.81 -15.32
C THR A 163 17.70 7.02 -14.60
N ASP A 164 18.56 7.96 -14.19
CA ASP A 164 18.07 9.19 -13.56
C ASP A 164 17.21 9.98 -14.55
N ILE A 165 15.98 10.31 -14.17
CA ILE A 165 15.04 11.05 -15.01
C ILE A 165 15.61 12.39 -15.49
N LYS A 166 16.44 13.06 -14.66
CA LYS A 166 17.12 14.31 -15.02
C LYS A 166 18.06 14.19 -16.21
N SER A 167 18.48 12.98 -16.54
CA SER A 167 19.36 12.73 -17.68
C SER A 167 18.62 12.49 -18.99
N VAL A 168 17.28 12.36 -18.94
CA VAL A 168 16.47 11.95 -20.11
C VAL A 168 15.22 12.82 -20.35
N CYS A 169 14.87 13.69 -19.38
CA CYS A 169 13.72 14.62 -19.49
C CYS A 169 14.12 16.08 -19.25
#